data_8e00c38e964defa96d232e9d714e4acb
#
_entry.id   8e00c38e964defa96d232e9d714e4acb
#
_cell.length_a   1.000
_cell.length_b   1.000
_cell.length_c   1.000
_cell.angle_alpha   90.00
_cell.angle_beta   90.00
_cell.angle_gamma   90.00
#
_symmetry.space_group_name_H-M   'P 1'
#
loop_
_entity.id
_entity.type
_entity.pdbx_description
1 polymer ?
#
loop_
_entity_poly.entity_id
_entity_poly.type
_entity_poly.pdbx_seq_one_letter_code
_entity_poly.pdbx_strand_id
1 'polypeptide(L)'
;TLSLHDALPIYDYLTFHDFSLKYLIDKYGTPFRLTYLPRIGDQIKKAKNLFNKAIKANNYKGEYFYCYCTKCCHFSHVINEALNHGVHLETSSSFDIDLIRRLFEKGRISKKTFLIHNGHKTDDYLDKIVGLLDDDFENVIPVMDSKVEIDRLLARTKKDLTIGIRMAINEEPQSAYYTSRLGIRSTEIIEYYKQKLARKKKVKLKMLHFFVDSGIKDTLYYWGEFRKALKIFADLKKICPSLDSINLGGGLPIRNNLAFEYDYKYMIEEVVRNIKEVCQEEGIEEPNIFTEFGKYTVGESGAIIFKVLEAKQQNDAELWYLIDNSLMNTIPDAWSIFEKFILLPINKWK
;
A
#
# COMPACT_ATOMS: atom_id res chain seq x y z
N THR A 1 8.63 11.77 6.98
CA THR A 1 9.28 12.97 6.41
C THR A 1 8.41 14.18 6.69
N LEU A 2 8.92 15.09 7.54
CA LEU A 2 8.26 16.36 7.81
C LEU A 2 8.25 17.18 6.52
N SER A 3 7.11 17.74 6.13
CA SER A 3 7.08 18.75 5.09
C SER A 3 7.84 19.98 5.60
N LEU A 4 8.70 20.57 4.77
CA LEU A 4 9.37 21.83 5.13
C LEU A 4 8.37 22.96 5.44
N HIS A 5 7.15 22.86 4.87
CA HIS A 5 6.09 23.82 5.17
C HIS A 5 5.49 23.65 6.56
N ASP A 6 5.66 22.47 7.18
CA ASP A 6 5.14 22.14 8.50
C ASP A 6 6.21 22.27 9.60
N ALA A 7 7.47 22.54 9.22
CA ALA A 7 8.60 22.66 10.15
C ALA A 7 9.30 24.00 9.95
N LEU A 8 9.15 24.91 10.91
CA LEU A 8 9.77 26.21 10.90
C LEU A 8 10.71 26.38 12.11
N PRO A 9 11.91 26.97 11.92
CA PRO A 9 12.75 27.33 13.04
C PRO A 9 12.16 28.57 13.76
N ILE A 10 11.79 28.38 15.02
CA ILE A 10 11.37 29.43 15.90
C ILE A 10 12.40 29.48 17.05
N TYR A 11 13.04 30.63 17.26
CA TYR A 11 14.07 30.80 18.31
C TYR A 11 15.19 29.73 18.25
N ASP A 12 15.81 29.51 17.10
CA ASP A 12 16.93 28.58 16.90
C ASP A 12 16.56 27.06 17.03
N TYR A 13 15.28 26.71 17.16
CA TYR A 13 14.83 25.34 17.23
C TYR A 13 13.71 25.06 16.20
N LEU A 14 13.75 23.88 15.62
CA LEU A 14 12.71 23.39 14.73
C LEU A 14 11.41 23.17 15.50
N THR A 15 10.30 23.69 14.97
CA THR A 15 8.96 23.34 15.42
C THR A 15 8.29 22.48 14.35
N PHE A 16 7.35 21.65 14.76
CA PHE A 16 6.56 20.82 13.87
C PHE A 16 5.08 21.08 14.13
N HIS A 17 4.39 21.63 13.15
CA HIS A 17 3.12 22.31 13.37
C HIS A 17 3.26 23.27 14.55
N ASP A 18 2.39 23.23 15.53
CA ASP A 18 2.47 24.07 16.73
C ASP A 18 3.30 23.44 17.87
N PHE A 19 3.99 22.31 17.61
CA PHE A 19 4.75 21.60 18.64
C PHE A 19 6.23 21.99 18.62
N SER A 20 6.75 22.41 19.79
CA SER A 20 8.18 22.59 19.99
C SER A 20 8.89 21.25 20.10
N LEU A 21 9.77 20.92 19.15
CA LEU A 21 10.60 19.72 19.24
C LEU A 21 11.55 19.79 20.44
N LYS A 22 12.01 20.99 20.81
CA LYS A 22 12.80 21.17 22.03
C LYS A 22 12.03 20.71 23.27
N TYR A 23 10.78 21.11 23.42
CA TYR A 23 9.94 20.67 24.54
C TYR A 23 9.82 19.13 24.61
N LEU A 24 9.63 18.48 23.46
CA LEU A 24 9.54 17.02 23.40
C LEU A 24 10.86 16.35 23.79
N ILE A 25 11.99 16.89 23.33
CA ILE A 25 13.33 16.41 23.68
C ILE A 25 13.61 16.57 25.17
N ASP A 26 13.31 17.75 25.73
CA ASP A 26 13.51 18.02 27.15
C ASP A 26 12.66 17.09 28.03
N LYS A 27 11.45 16.76 27.57
CA LYS A 27 10.50 15.90 28.31
C LYS A 27 10.80 14.41 28.21
N TYR A 28 11.17 13.92 27.03
CA TYR A 28 11.27 12.47 26.75
C TYR A 28 12.70 11.98 26.51
N GLY A 29 13.67 12.89 26.36
CA GLY A 29 15.02 12.55 25.94
C GLY A 29 15.10 12.22 24.45
N THR A 30 16.24 11.64 24.03
CA THR A 30 16.48 11.06 22.71
C THR A 30 17.08 9.67 22.87
N PRO A 31 16.96 8.76 21.91
CA PRO A 31 16.18 8.91 20.67
C PRO A 31 14.69 8.59 20.90
N PHE A 32 13.81 9.12 20.06
CA PHE A 32 12.39 8.73 20.03
C PHE A 32 11.80 8.82 18.63
N ARG A 33 10.70 8.10 18.41
CA ARG A 33 9.89 8.18 17.21
C ARG A 33 8.68 9.08 17.46
N LEU A 34 8.50 10.06 16.59
CA LEU A 34 7.33 10.93 16.55
C LEU A 34 6.39 10.48 15.42
N THR A 35 5.09 10.41 15.69
CA THR A 35 4.06 10.20 14.67
C THR A 35 3.00 11.28 14.78
N TYR A 36 2.83 12.06 13.72
CA TYR A 36 1.80 13.07 13.62
C TYR A 36 0.55 12.48 12.95
N LEU A 37 -0.39 12.03 13.76
CA LEU A 37 -1.57 11.30 13.30
C LEU A 37 -2.43 12.05 12.29
N PRO A 38 -2.70 13.38 12.40
CA PRO A 38 -3.52 14.10 11.44
C PRO A 38 -3.02 13.97 9.99
N ARG A 39 -1.70 13.86 9.78
CA ARG A 39 -1.14 13.69 8.43
C ARG A 39 -1.63 12.43 7.73
N ILE A 40 -1.87 11.35 8.49
CA ILE A 40 -2.44 10.09 7.98
C ILE A 40 -3.82 10.34 7.39
N GLY A 41 -4.69 11.03 8.13
CA GLY A 41 -6.02 11.40 7.68
C GLY A 41 -5.99 12.30 6.44
N ASP A 42 -5.09 13.27 6.40
CA ASP A 42 -4.95 14.18 5.26
C ASP A 42 -4.52 13.46 3.98
N GLN A 43 -3.59 12.52 4.08
CA GLN A 43 -3.16 11.71 2.94
C GLN A 43 -4.29 10.82 2.41
N ILE A 44 -5.04 10.17 3.30
CA ILE A 44 -6.20 9.35 2.91
C ILE A 44 -7.26 10.22 2.21
N LYS A 45 -7.64 11.35 2.82
CA LYS A 45 -8.62 12.29 2.24
C LYS A 45 -8.17 12.80 0.88
N LYS A 46 -6.88 13.17 0.75
CA LYS A 46 -6.30 13.65 -0.50
C LYS A 46 -6.44 12.61 -1.61
N ALA A 47 -6.02 11.37 -1.38
CA ALA A 47 -6.11 10.32 -2.39
C ALA A 47 -7.57 9.99 -2.75
N LYS A 48 -8.45 9.80 -1.75
CA LYS A 48 -9.88 9.54 -1.99
C LYS A 48 -10.54 10.66 -2.80
N ASN A 49 -10.23 11.91 -2.49
CA ASN A 49 -10.76 13.06 -3.23
C ASN A 49 -10.27 13.10 -4.69
N LEU A 50 -8.98 12.79 -4.93
CA LEU A 50 -8.42 12.76 -6.27
C LEU A 50 -9.04 11.65 -7.12
N PHE A 51 -9.14 10.42 -6.60
CA PHE A 51 -9.82 9.32 -7.30
C PHE A 51 -11.29 9.64 -7.58
N ASN A 52 -12.03 10.13 -6.60
CA ASN A 52 -13.44 10.48 -6.78
C ASN A 52 -13.64 11.62 -7.81
N LYS A 53 -12.73 12.60 -7.83
CA LYS A 53 -12.76 13.65 -8.86
C LYS A 53 -12.46 13.09 -10.25
N ALA A 54 -11.46 12.22 -10.39
CA ALA A 54 -11.12 11.58 -11.66
C ALA A 54 -12.28 10.70 -12.18
N ILE A 55 -12.90 9.90 -11.30
CA ILE A 55 -14.08 9.08 -11.59
C ILE A 55 -15.22 9.96 -12.12
N LYS A 56 -15.53 11.06 -11.41
CA LYS A 56 -16.58 11.99 -11.81
C LYS A 56 -16.27 12.68 -13.14
N ALA A 57 -15.05 13.18 -13.31
CA ALA A 57 -14.62 13.91 -14.52
C ALA A 57 -14.67 13.02 -15.76
N ASN A 58 -14.38 11.73 -15.62
CA ASN A 58 -14.43 10.75 -16.70
C ASN A 58 -15.80 10.08 -16.88
N ASN A 59 -16.84 10.42 -16.09
CA ASN A 59 -18.11 9.67 -16.05
C ASN A 59 -17.88 8.16 -15.89
N TYR A 60 -16.91 7.78 -15.09
CA TYR A 60 -16.55 6.40 -14.82
C TYR A 60 -17.62 5.71 -13.98
N LYS A 61 -17.95 4.45 -14.25
CA LYS A 61 -19.10 3.76 -13.64
C LYS A 61 -18.73 2.91 -12.43
N GLY A 62 -17.46 2.52 -12.27
CA GLY A 62 -17.00 1.77 -11.11
C GLY A 62 -16.78 2.69 -9.89
N GLU A 63 -16.70 2.05 -8.72
CA GLU A 63 -16.45 2.72 -7.43
C GLU A 63 -14.97 2.62 -7.05
N TYR A 64 -14.54 3.49 -6.12
CA TYR A 64 -13.19 3.51 -5.59
C TYR A 64 -13.13 3.05 -4.14
N PHE A 65 -12.23 2.10 -3.85
CA PHE A 65 -12.00 1.54 -2.52
C PHE A 65 -10.53 1.71 -2.10
N TYR A 66 -10.35 2.42 -1.00
CA TYR A 66 -9.04 2.64 -0.40
C TYR A 66 -8.76 1.57 0.65
N CYS A 67 -7.71 0.75 0.48
CA CYS A 67 -7.25 -0.20 1.48
C CYS A 67 -5.95 0.31 2.12
N TYR A 68 -5.89 0.29 3.45
CA TYR A 68 -4.66 0.54 4.19
C TYR A 68 -3.88 -0.76 4.35
N CYS A 69 -2.58 -0.74 4.00
CA CYS A 69 -1.70 -1.90 4.17
C CYS A 69 -1.18 -1.96 5.60
N THR A 70 -1.61 -2.95 6.38
CA THR A 70 -1.24 -3.12 7.78
C THR A 70 0.26 -3.31 7.99
N LYS A 71 0.95 -3.98 7.05
CA LYS A 71 2.41 -4.21 7.10
C LYS A 71 3.25 -2.93 7.19
N CYS A 72 2.74 -1.78 6.72
CA CYS A 72 3.50 -0.53 6.74
C CYS A 72 3.63 0.06 8.15
N CYS A 73 2.60 -0.11 8.99
CA CYS A 73 2.66 0.24 10.41
C CYS A 73 1.54 -0.43 11.18
N HIS A 74 1.90 -1.30 12.13
CA HIS A 74 0.95 -2.06 12.97
C HIS A 74 0.56 -1.34 14.27
N PHE A 75 1.08 -0.15 14.54
CA PHE A 75 0.73 0.56 15.76
C PHE A 75 -0.76 0.89 15.82
N SER A 76 -1.39 0.58 16.95
CA SER A 76 -2.85 0.70 17.13
C SER A 76 -3.36 2.13 16.89
N HIS A 77 -2.61 3.14 17.30
CA HIS A 77 -2.98 4.55 17.09
C HIS A 77 -2.95 4.92 15.58
N VAL A 78 -2.00 4.37 14.81
CA VAL A 78 -1.91 4.58 13.35
C VAL A 78 -3.08 3.92 12.63
N ILE A 79 -3.35 2.64 12.94
CA ILE A 79 -4.46 1.90 12.31
C ILE A 79 -5.81 2.54 12.65
N ASN A 80 -5.99 2.92 13.93
CA ASN A 80 -7.23 3.58 14.35
C ASN A 80 -7.43 4.91 13.63
N GLU A 81 -6.36 5.70 13.45
CA GLU A 81 -6.46 6.94 12.68
C GLU A 81 -6.81 6.68 11.21
N ALA A 82 -6.19 5.70 10.57
CA ALA A 82 -6.57 5.33 9.20
C ALA A 82 -8.05 4.92 9.10
N LEU A 83 -8.52 4.08 10.03
CA LEU A 83 -9.93 3.62 10.08
C LEU A 83 -10.93 4.74 10.33
N ASN A 84 -10.56 5.82 11.05
CA ASN A 84 -11.40 7.01 11.21
C ASN A 84 -11.77 7.69 9.87
N HIS A 85 -11.01 7.39 8.82
CA HIS A 85 -11.25 7.95 7.48
C HIS A 85 -11.90 6.95 6.51
N GLY A 86 -12.53 5.88 7.04
CA GLY A 86 -13.33 4.94 6.27
C GLY A 86 -12.52 4.19 5.23
N VAL A 87 -11.35 3.69 5.61
CA VAL A 87 -10.54 2.80 4.79
C VAL A 87 -10.90 1.33 5.00
N HIS A 88 -10.61 0.52 4.00
CA HIS A 88 -10.57 -0.94 4.11
C HIS A 88 -9.15 -1.40 4.46
N LEU A 89 -8.91 -2.70 4.58
CA LEU A 89 -7.63 -3.23 5.04
C LEU A 89 -7.03 -4.22 4.05
N GLU A 90 -5.71 -4.12 3.87
CA GLU A 90 -4.88 -5.13 3.23
C GLU A 90 -3.96 -5.76 4.26
N THR A 91 -3.83 -7.08 4.21
CA THR A 91 -3.01 -7.89 5.09
C THR A 91 -2.05 -8.75 4.29
N SER A 92 -0.92 -9.14 4.88
CA SER A 92 0.12 -9.92 4.20
C SER A 92 0.64 -11.08 5.05
N SER A 93 0.07 -11.30 6.22
CA SER A 93 0.49 -12.37 7.15
C SER A 93 -0.66 -12.88 8.03
N SER A 94 -0.45 -14.04 8.65
CA SER A 94 -1.38 -14.61 9.61
C SER A 94 -1.55 -13.75 10.86
N PHE A 95 -0.52 -13.01 11.27
CA PHE A 95 -0.58 -12.08 12.42
C PHE A 95 -1.51 -10.91 12.16
N ASP A 96 -1.65 -10.48 10.91
CA ASP A 96 -2.59 -9.42 10.55
C ASP A 96 -4.05 -9.86 10.75
N ILE A 97 -4.36 -11.16 10.62
CA ILE A 97 -5.71 -11.67 10.90
C ILE A 97 -6.05 -11.55 12.38
N ASP A 98 -5.09 -11.79 13.28
CA ASP A 98 -5.31 -11.56 14.70
C ASP A 98 -5.58 -10.08 15.01
N LEU A 99 -4.91 -9.19 14.27
CA LEU A 99 -5.21 -7.76 14.33
C LEU A 99 -6.63 -7.45 13.83
N ILE A 100 -7.07 -8.02 12.70
CA ILE A 100 -8.43 -7.87 12.15
C ILE A 100 -9.48 -8.28 13.21
N ARG A 101 -9.30 -9.43 13.87
CA ARG A 101 -10.19 -9.90 14.92
C ARG A 101 -10.30 -8.92 16.08
N ARG A 102 -9.16 -8.43 16.58
CA ARG A 102 -9.12 -7.41 17.66
C ARG A 102 -9.79 -6.09 17.25
N LEU A 103 -9.64 -5.66 15.99
CA LEU A 103 -10.30 -4.47 15.47
C LEU A 103 -11.82 -4.66 15.39
N PHE A 104 -12.26 -5.85 14.99
CA PHE A 104 -13.68 -6.21 14.96
C PHE A 104 -14.28 -6.25 16.37
N GLU A 105 -13.65 -6.93 17.33
CA GLU A 105 -14.05 -6.99 18.73
C GLU A 105 -14.20 -5.60 19.38
N LYS A 106 -13.33 -4.64 18.96
CA LYS A 106 -13.39 -3.24 19.41
C LYS A 106 -14.37 -2.39 18.61
N GLY A 107 -15.16 -2.95 17.71
CA GLY A 107 -16.08 -2.22 16.85
C GLY A 107 -15.44 -1.22 15.88
N ARG A 108 -14.14 -1.39 15.57
CA ARG A 108 -13.41 -0.49 14.67
C ARG A 108 -13.62 -0.81 13.20
N ILE A 109 -13.97 -2.04 12.90
CA ILE A 109 -14.37 -2.51 11.57
C ILE A 109 -15.66 -3.31 11.67
N SER A 110 -16.34 -3.52 10.54
CA SER A 110 -17.53 -4.36 10.45
C SER A 110 -17.28 -5.57 9.55
N LYS A 111 -18.20 -6.52 9.53
CA LYS A 111 -18.17 -7.67 8.62
C LYS A 111 -18.23 -7.27 7.14
N LYS A 112 -18.66 -6.04 6.83
CA LYS A 112 -18.71 -5.46 5.48
C LYS A 112 -17.41 -4.79 5.04
N THR A 113 -16.44 -4.66 5.95
CA THR A 113 -15.13 -4.10 5.60
C THR A 113 -14.45 -5.04 4.60
N PHE A 114 -13.94 -4.50 3.47
CA PHE A 114 -13.12 -5.29 2.55
C PHE A 114 -11.79 -5.64 3.22
N LEU A 115 -11.47 -6.92 3.18
CA LEU A 115 -10.23 -7.50 3.70
C LEU A 115 -9.51 -8.19 2.56
N ILE A 116 -8.44 -7.55 2.08
CA ILE A 116 -7.62 -8.07 0.97
C ILE A 116 -6.43 -8.80 1.58
N HIS A 117 -6.25 -10.08 1.23
CA HIS A 117 -5.19 -10.93 1.78
C HIS A 117 -4.18 -11.27 0.72
N ASN A 118 -3.02 -10.60 0.76
CA ASN A 118 -1.93 -10.70 -0.21
C ASN A 118 -0.80 -11.64 0.23
N GLY A 119 0.18 -11.81 -0.63
CA GLY A 119 1.40 -12.58 -0.43
C GLY A 119 1.16 -14.09 -0.43
N HIS A 120 2.25 -14.83 -0.28
CA HIS A 120 2.20 -16.28 -0.13
C HIS A 120 1.51 -16.68 1.18
N LYS A 121 0.53 -17.57 1.09
CA LYS A 121 -0.27 -17.96 2.25
C LYS A 121 0.23 -19.27 2.84
N THR A 122 0.81 -19.19 4.05
CA THR A 122 1.13 -20.34 4.89
C THR A 122 -0.15 -21.06 5.31
N ASP A 123 -0.04 -22.26 5.86
CA ASP A 123 -1.21 -23.00 6.35
C ASP A 123 -1.94 -22.26 7.46
N ASP A 124 -1.22 -21.69 8.43
CA ASP A 124 -1.79 -20.85 9.49
C ASP A 124 -2.53 -19.62 8.93
N TYR A 125 -1.99 -18.98 7.89
CA TYR A 125 -2.65 -17.84 7.26
C TYR A 125 -3.94 -18.25 6.55
N LEU A 126 -3.92 -19.38 5.82
CA LEU A 126 -5.12 -19.94 5.17
C LEU A 126 -6.18 -20.33 6.20
N ASP A 127 -5.79 -20.99 7.30
CA ASP A 127 -6.70 -21.40 8.36
C ASP A 127 -7.38 -20.19 9.01
N LYS A 128 -6.64 -19.12 9.29
CA LYS A 128 -7.18 -17.87 9.82
C LYS A 128 -8.09 -17.13 8.84
N ILE A 129 -7.76 -17.10 7.53
CA ILE A 129 -8.64 -16.54 6.49
C ILE A 129 -9.96 -17.31 6.46
N VAL A 130 -9.93 -18.65 6.49
CA VAL A 130 -11.13 -19.47 6.57
C VAL A 130 -11.93 -19.16 7.83
N GLY A 131 -11.26 -18.99 8.96
CA GLY A 131 -11.92 -18.57 10.20
C GLY A 131 -12.69 -17.26 10.08
N LEU A 132 -12.23 -16.27 9.29
CA LEU A 132 -13.00 -15.06 9.02
C LEU A 132 -14.25 -15.36 8.21
N LEU A 133 -14.18 -16.28 7.23
CA LEU A 133 -15.35 -16.71 6.47
C LEU A 133 -16.35 -17.44 7.38
N ASP A 134 -15.86 -18.28 8.30
CA ASP A 134 -16.72 -19.01 9.26
C ASP A 134 -17.41 -18.06 10.24
N ASP A 135 -16.78 -16.94 10.57
CA ASP A 135 -17.35 -15.84 11.36
C ASP A 135 -18.25 -14.90 10.52
N ASP A 136 -18.60 -15.27 9.28
CA ASP A 136 -19.48 -14.53 8.36
C ASP A 136 -19.02 -13.12 8.01
N PHE A 137 -17.71 -12.90 7.86
CA PHE A 137 -17.21 -11.70 7.20
C PHE A 137 -17.56 -11.75 5.71
N GLU A 138 -18.17 -10.68 5.20
CA GLU A 138 -18.79 -10.65 3.86
C GLU A 138 -17.78 -10.42 2.73
N ASN A 139 -16.70 -9.65 3.01
CA ASN A 139 -15.77 -9.17 1.99
C ASN A 139 -14.33 -9.64 2.25
N VAL A 140 -14.15 -10.93 2.44
CA VAL A 140 -12.85 -11.60 2.58
C VAL A 140 -12.36 -12.00 1.19
N ILE A 141 -11.28 -11.37 0.72
CA ILE A 141 -10.74 -11.57 -0.63
C ILE A 141 -9.27 -12.02 -0.55
N PRO A 142 -9.00 -13.33 -0.46
CA PRO A 142 -7.65 -13.84 -0.63
C PRO A 142 -7.21 -13.69 -2.08
N VAL A 143 -6.09 -13.00 -2.29
CA VAL A 143 -5.48 -12.78 -3.60
C VAL A 143 -4.46 -13.87 -3.85
N MET A 144 -4.72 -14.72 -4.85
CA MET A 144 -3.86 -15.86 -5.19
C MET A 144 -2.52 -15.38 -5.74
N ASP A 145 -1.46 -15.72 -5.04
CA ASP A 145 -0.06 -15.45 -5.43
C ASP A 145 0.52 -16.60 -6.26
N SER A 146 -0.08 -17.79 -6.15
CA SER A 146 0.31 -18.97 -6.92
C SER A 146 -0.90 -19.83 -7.32
N LYS A 147 -0.70 -20.69 -8.33
CA LYS A 147 -1.76 -21.56 -8.87
C LYS A 147 -2.23 -22.64 -7.91
N VAL A 148 -1.42 -23.00 -6.90
CA VAL A 148 -1.72 -24.07 -5.94
C VAL A 148 -2.51 -23.60 -4.73
N GLU A 149 -2.52 -22.30 -4.45
CA GLU A 149 -3.16 -21.75 -3.24
C GLU A 149 -4.67 -21.99 -3.23
N ILE A 150 -5.34 -21.97 -4.38
CA ILE A 150 -6.78 -22.19 -4.45
C ILE A 150 -7.17 -23.61 -4.00
N ASP A 151 -6.39 -24.61 -4.37
CA ASP A 151 -6.69 -26.00 -3.97
C ASP A 151 -6.46 -26.19 -2.47
N ARG A 152 -5.43 -25.55 -1.90
CA ARG A 152 -5.19 -25.53 -0.44
C ARG A 152 -6.31 -24.82 0.31
N LEU A 153 -6.84 -23.71 -0.22
CA LEU A 153 -7.94 -22.99 0.40
C LEU A 153 -9.25 -23.78 0.35
N LEU A 154 -9.57 -24.41 -0.81
CA LEU A 154 -10.75 -25.25 -0.98
C LEU A 154 -10.74 -26.52 -0.13
N ALA A 155 -9.56 -27.03 0.20
CA ALA A 155 -9.43 -28.16 1.13
C ALA A 155 -9.84 -27.82 2.57
N ARG A 156 -9.86 -26.54 2.93
CA ARG A 156 -10.11 -26.03 4.29
C ARG A 156 -11.53 -25.54 4.53
N THR A 157 -12.28 -25.22 3.48
CA THR A 157 -13.63 -24.68 3.65
C THR A 157 -14.63 -25.25 2.64
N LYS A 158 -15.88 -25.33 3.07
CA LYS A 158 -17.03 -25.64 2.20
C LYS A 158 -17.81 -24.41 1.80
N LYS A 159 -17.46 -23.22 2.35
CA LYS A 159 -18.13 -21.96 2.01
C LYS A 159 -17.76 -21.49 0.60
N ASP A 160 -18.56 -20.61 0.07
CA ASP A 160 -18.27 -19.93 -1.19
C ASP A 160 -17.07 -18.97 -0.98
N LEU A 161 -16.17 -18.95 -1.95
CA LEU A 161 -14.96 -18.14 -1.92
C LEU A 161 -15.05 -17.02 -2.95
N THR A 162 -14.78 -15.81 -2.52
CA THR A 162 -14.50 -14.67 -3.39
C THR A 162 -13.01 -14.43 -3.39
N ILE A 163 -12.36 -14.47 -4.55
CA ILE A 163 -10.90 -14.42 -4.65
C ILE A 163 -10.43 -13.32 -5.60
N GLY A 164 -9.17 -12.93 -5.45
CA GLY A 164 -8.39 -12.19 -6.44
C GLY A 164 -7.29 -13.07 -7.04
N ILE A 165 -6.72 -12.62 -8.15
CA ILE A 165 -5.47 -13.16 -8.72
C ILE A 165 -4.48 -12.02 -8.82
N ARG A 166 -3.25 -12.22 -8.30
CA ARG A 166 -2.13 -11.31 -8.52
C ARG A 166 -1.43 -11.66 -9.83
N MET A 167 -1.35 -10.68 -10.71
CA MET A 167 -0.57 -10.78 -11.93
C MET A 167 0.90 -10.46 -11.63
N ALA A 168 1.81 -11.35 -12.01
CA ALA A 168 3.23 -11.07 -12.02
C ALA A 168 3.55 -10.07 -13.14
N ILE A 169 4.32 -9.04 -12.79
CA ILE A 169 4.88 -8.08 -13.77
C ILE A 169 6.15 -8.63 -14.41
N ASN A 170 6.61 -8.04 -15.50
CA ASN A 170 7.95 -8.28 -16.01
C ASN A 170 9.00 -7.72 -15.05
N GLU A 171 10.25 -8.16 -15.19
CA GLU A 171 11.35 -7.60 -14.40
C GLU A 171 11.46 -6.10 -14.63
N GLU A 172 11.50 -5.36 -13.54
CA GLU A 172 11.62 -3.91 -13.56
C GLU A 172 13.06 -3.51 -13.91
N PRO A 173 13.25 -2.67 -14.94
CA PRO A 173 14.59 -2.20 -15.29
C PRO A 173 15.28 -1.52 -14.10
N GLN A 174 16.56 -1.86 -13.87
CA GLN A 174 17.40 -1.28 -12.82
C GLN A 174 16.95 -1.57 -11.37
N SER A 175 16.06 -2.52 -11.16
CA SER A 175 15.74 -2.98 -9.80
C SER A 175 16.92 -3.74 -9.21
N ALA A 176 17.18 -3.53 -7.90
CA ALA A 176 18.21 -4.26 -7.16
C ALA A 176 17.86 -5.72 -6.85
N TYR A 177 16.61 -6.12 -7.11
CA TYR A 177 16.09 -7.46 -6.84
C TYR A 177 15.02 -7.86 -7.86
N TYR A 178 14.72 -9.15 -7.95
CA TYR A 178 13.70 -9.67 -8.87
C TYR A 178 12.30 -9.19 -8.50
N THR A 179 11.68 -8.40 -9.38
CA THR A 179 10.34 -7.82 -9.17
C THR A 179 9.21 -8.74 -9.60
N SER A 180 9.51 -9.71 -10.51
CA SER A 180 8.54 -10.71 -10.99
C SER A 180 8.30 -11.90 -10.02
N ARG A 181 8.90 -11.88 -8.83
CA ARG A 181 8.86 -13.01 -7.89
C ARG A 181 7.48 -13.35 -7.31
N LEU A 182 6.52 -12.45 -7.43
CA LEU A 182 5.19 -12.60 -6.85
C LEU A 182 4.10 -12.60 -7.94
N GLY A 183 3.09 -13.44 -7.73
CA GLY A 183 1.93 -13.53 -8.61
C GLY A 183 2.04 -14.63 -9.68
N ILE A 184 0.97 -14.79 -10.44
CA ILE A 184 0.88 -15.72 -11.56
C ILE A 184 1.34 -15.01 -12.83
N ARG A 185 2.12 -15.67 -13.67
CA ARG A 185 2.58 -15.12 -14.96
C ARG A 185 1.41 -14.62 -15.78
N SER A 186 1.53 -13.42 -16.32
CA SER A 186 0.49 -12.77 -17.13
C SER A 186 -0.03 -13.66 -18.26
N THR A 187 0.85 -14.40 -18.94
CA THR A 187 0.52 -15.32 -20.04
C THR A 187 -0.26 -16.57 -19.60
N GLU A 188 -0.26 -16.89 -18.31
CA GLU A 188 -0.88 -18.12 -17.80
C GLU A 188 -2.24 -17.88 -17.13
N ILE A 189 -2.61 -16.62 -16.84
CA ILE A 189 -3.80 -16.29 -16.04
C ILE A 189 -5.09 -16.74 -16.72
N ILE A 190 -5.25 -16.48 -18.02
CA ILE A 190 -6.44 -16.84 -18.78
C ILE A 190 -6.63 -18.36 -18.79
N GLU A 191 -5.57 -19.09 -19.07
CA GLU A 191 -5.61 -20.56 -19.12
C GLU A 191 -5.84 -21.15 -17.71
N TYR A 192 -5.18 -20.59 -16.69
CA TYR A 192 -5.44 -20.98 -15.31
C TYR A 192 -6.91 -20.80 -14.91
N TYR A 193 -7.53 -19.66 -15.28
CA TYR A 193 -8.95 -19.45 -15.06
C TYR A 193 -9.80 -20.53 -15.73
N LYS A 194 -9.60 -20.76 -17.04
CA LYS A 194 -10.37 -21.74 -17.81
C LYS A 194 -10.26 -23.16 -17.27
N GLN A 195 -9.05 -23.59 -16.94
CA GLN A 195 -8.77 -24.97 -16.51
C GLN A 195 -9.15 -25.21 -15.05
N LYS A 196 -8.90 -24.25 -14.17
CA LYS A 196 -8.97 -24.47 -12.72
C LYS A 196 -10.16 -23.79 -12.05
N LEU A 197 -10.50 -22.56 -12.43
CA LEU A 197 -11.48 -21.77 -11.70
C LEU A 197 -12.88 -21.80 -12.30
N ALA A 198 -13.01 -21.73 -13.62
CA ALA A 198 -14.31 -21.60 -14.30
C ALA A 198 -15.31 -22.73 -13.97
N ARG A 199 -14.81 -23.92 -13.63
CA ARG A 199 -15.65 -25.07 -13.27
C ARG A 199 -15.97 -25.20 -11.78
N LYS A 200 -15.33 -24.36 -10.93
CA LYS A 200 -15.50 -24.40 -9.47
C LYS A 200 -16.68 -23.50 -9.05
N LYS A 201 -17.89 -24.05 -8.96
CA LYS A 201 -19.13 -23.30 -8.66
C LYS A 201 -19.07 -22.47 -7.38
N LYS A 202 -18.22 -22.86 -6.41
CA LYS A 202 -18.04 -22.18 -5.13
C LYS A 202 -16.95 -21.08 -5.15
N VAL A 203 -16.31 -20.84 -6.28
CA VAL A 203 -15.24 -19.85 -6.41
C VAL A 203 -15.68 -18.75 -7.36
N LYS A 204 -15.74 -17.53 -6.86
CA LYS A 204 -15.98 -16.32 -7.66
C LYS A 204 -14.66 -15.54 -7.77
N LEU A 205 -14.13 -15.44 -8.98
CA LEU A 205 -13.03 -14.52 -9.25
C LEU A 205 -13.61 -13.12 -9.35
N LYS A 206 -13.29 -12.27 -8.38
CA LYS A 206 -13.77 -10.89 -8.27
C LYS A 206 -12.74 -9.88 -8.74
N MET A 207 -11.44 -10.13 -8.51
CA MET A 207 -10.42 -9.11 -8.60
C MET A 207 -9.20 -9.58 -9.39
N LEU A 208 -8.69 -8.74 -10.29
CA LEU A 208 -7.33 -8.83 -10.80
C LEU A 208 -6.45 -7.82 -10.05
N HIS A 209 -5.39 -8.31 -9.41
CA HIS A 209 -4.43 -7.49 -8.67
C HIS A 209 -3.18 -7.25 -9.53
N PHE A 210 -2.75 -6.00 -9.57
CA PHE A 210 -1.57 -5.52 -10.28
C PHE A 210 -0.73 -4.65 -9.33
N PHE A 211 0.59 -4.77 -9.39
CA PHE A 211 1.47 -3.95 -8.56
C PHE A 211 2.85 -3.81 -9.21
N VAL A 212 3.38 -2.60 -9.23
CA VAL A 212 4.74 -2.26 -9.67
C VAL A 212 5.56 -1.79 -8.47
N ASP A 213 6.72 -2.42 -8.22
CA ASP A 213 7.53 -2.16 -7.03
C ASP A 213 8.06 -0.71 -6.97
N SER A 214 8.46 -0.12 -8.10
CA SER A 214 8.88 1.29 -8.18
C SER A 214 7.74 2.29 -7.96
N GLY A 215 6.50 1.81 -7.96
CA GLY A 215 5.31 2.57 -7.72
C GLY A 215 4.65 3.17 -8.96
N ILE A 216 3.61 3.96 -8.71
CA ILE A 216 2.82 4.64 -9.73
C ILE A 216 3.60 5.86 -10.21
N LYS A 217 4.31 5.72 -11.31
CA LYS A 217 5.17 6.74 -11.90
C LYS A 217 4.88 6.91 -13.38
N ASP A 218 5.07 8.11 -13.90
CA ASP A 218 4.94 8.39 -15.33
C ASP A 218 6.16 7.88 -16.10
N THR A 219 6.21 6.58 -16.29
CA THR A 219 7.29 5.88 -17.02
C THR A 219 6.70 4.94 -18.05
N LEU A 220 7.45 4.72 -19.15
CA LEU A 220 7.08 3.74 -20.17
C LEU A 220 6.88 2.33 -19.59
N TYR A 221 7.69 1.97 -18.59
CA TYR A 221 7.58 0.69 -17.90
C TYR A 221 6.24 0.55 -17.16
N TYR A 222 5.88 1.55 -16.30
CA TYR A 222 4.63 1.54 -15.56
C TYR A 222 3.42 1.45 -16.49
N TRP A 223 3.35 2.32 -17.50
CA TRP A 223 2.23 2.33 -18.44
C TRP A 223 2.17 1.07 -19.29
N GLY A 224 3.31 0.50 -19.67
CA GLY A 224 3.37 -0.77 -20.40
C GLY A 224 2.82 -1.94 -19.59
N GLU A 225 3.25 -2.08 -18.34
CA GLU A 225 2.76 -3.13 -17.43
C GLU A 225 1.27 -2.90 -17.06
N PHE A 226 0.88 -1.64 -16.85
CA PHE A 226 -0.51 -1.30 -16.57
C PHE A 226 -1.44 -1.64 -17.73
N ARG A 227 -1.07 -1.26 -18.96
CA ARG A 227 -1.87 -1.58 -20.16
C ARG A 227 -1.96 -3.10 -20.39
N LYS A 228 -0.90 -3.84 -20.12
CA LYS A 228 -0.91 -5.31 -20.13
C LYS A 228 -1.90 -5.87 -19.10
N ALA A 229 -1.91 -5.34 -17.88
CA ALA A 229 -2.85 -5.76 -16.85
C ALA A 229 -4.30 -5.46 -17.25
N LEU A 230 -4.58 -4.30 -17.84
CA LEU A 230 -5.91 -3.94 -18.33
C LEU A 230 -6.37 -4.87 -19.47
N LYS A 231 -5.48 -5.24 -20.37
CA LYS A 231 -5.79 -6.18 -21.45
C LYS A 231 -6.16 -7.57 -20.90
N ILE A 232 -5.39 -8.07 -19.93
CA ILE A 232 -5.69 -9.34 -19.25
C ILE A 232 -7.00 -9.25 -18.48
N PHE A 233 -7.27 -8.12 -17.81
CA PHE A 233 -8.55 -7.89 -17.16
C PHE A 233 -9.71 -7.99 -18.16
N ALA A 234 -9.59 -7.33 -19.31
CA ALA A 234 -10.61 -7.35 -20.34
C ALA A 234 -10.85 -8.74 -20.90
N ASP A 235 -9.79 -9.48 -21.22
CA ASP A 235 -9.90 -10.85 -21.72
C ASP A 235 -10.51 -11.81 -20.67
N LEU A 236 -10.16 -11.63 -19.38
CA LEU A 236 -10.80 -12.37 -18.28
C LEU A 236 -12.27 -11.99 -18.11
N LYS A 237 -12.62 -10.70 -18.14
CA LYS A 237 -13.99 -10.21 -17.95
C LYS A 237 -14.96 -10.82 -18.96
N LYS A 238 -14.52 -10.99 -20.22
CA LYS A 238 -15.33 -11.62 -21.29
C LYS A 238 -15.73 -13.07 -21.01
N ILE A 239 -14.94 -13.78 -20.18
CA ILE A 239 -15.18 -15.20 -19.85
C ILE A 239 -15.53 -15.40 -18.37
N CYS A 240 -15.40 -14.39 -17.54
CA CYS A 240 -15.64 -14.40 -16.10
C CYS A 240 -16.55 -13.23 -15.69
N PRO A 241 -17.89 -13.40 -15.75
CA PRO A 241 -18.82 -12.31 -15.41
C PRO A 241 -18.68 -11.77 -13.98
N SER A 242 -18.20 -12.60 -13.04
CA SER A 242 -17.99 -12.21 -11.64
C SER A 242 -16.78 -11.30 -11.42
N LEU A 243 -15.88 -11.14 -12.41
CA LEU A 243 -14.74 -10.25 -12.33
C LEU A 243 -15.23 -8.80 -12.49
N ASP A 244 -15.22 -8.05 -11.40
CA ASP A 244 -15.75 -6.69 -11.34
C ASP A 244 -14.79 -5.67 -10.73
N SER A 245 -13.58 -6.08 -10.39
CA SER A 245 -12.64 -5.22 -9.67
C SER A 245 -11.22 -5.35 -10.21
N ILE A 246 -10.54 -4.20 -10.29
CA ILE A 246 -9.09 -4.13 -10.50
C ILE A 246 -8.43 -3.53 -9.26
N ASN A 247 -7.35 -4.16 -8.79
CA ASN A 247 -6.58 -3.66 -7.67
C ASN A 247 -5.21 -3.19 -8.18
N LEU A 248 -4.92 -1.92 -8.01
CA LEU A 248 -3.72 -1.26 -8.49
C LEU A 248 -2.52 -1.44 -7.53
N GLY A 249 -2.74 -2.12 -6.39
CA GLY A 249 -1.76 -2.22 -5.34
C GLY A 249 -1.45 -0.90 -4.68
N GLY A 250 -0.24 -0.80 -4.15
CA GLY A 250 0.30 0.41 -3.55
C GLY A 250 1.13 1.25 -4.54
N GLY A 251 2.09 1.99 -3.98
CA GLY A 251 3.13 2.64 -4.79
C GLY A 251 2.86 4.10 -5.15
N LEU A 252 1.83 4.74 -4.59
CA LEU A 252 1.72 6.19 -4.74
C LEU A 252 2.93 6.85 -4.04
N PRO A 253 3.73 7.67 -4.75
CA PRO A 253 4.96 8.25 -4.21
C PRO A 253 4.73 9.17 -3.01
N ILE A 254 5.75 9.31 -2.18
CA ILE A 254 5.79 10.23 -1.05
C ILE A 254 6.99 11.16 -1.18
N ARG A 255 6.94 12.29 -0.48
CA ARG A 255 8.06 13.20 -0.40
C ARG A 255 9.17 12.58 0.48
N ASN A 256 10.23 12.11 -0.13
CA ASN A 256 11.41 11.53 0.53
C ASN A 256 12.70 12.35 0.33
N ASN A 257 12.59 13.46 -0.40
CA ASN A 257 13.67 14.44 -0.59
C ASN A 257 13.08 15.84 -0.81
N LEU A 258 13.93 16.87 -0.74
CA LEU A 258 13.51 18.27 -0.82
C LEU A 258 13.10 18.71 -2.24
N ALA A 259 13.63 18.04 -3.25
CA ALA A 259 13.31 18.30 -4.67
C ALA A 259 12.19 17.39 -5.21
N PHE A 260 11.42 16.77 -4.29
CA PHE A 260 10.34 15.88 -4.71
C PHE A 260 9.22 16.63 -5.41
N GLU A 261 8.97 16.24 -6.64
CA GLU A 261 7.84 16.71 -7.46
C GLU A 261 7.05 15.51 -7.97
N TYR A 262 5.75 15.53 -7.81
CA TYR A 262 4.86 14.52 -8.34
C TYR A 262 3.45 15.08 -8.50
N ASP A 263 2.93 15.01 -9.71
CA ASP A 263 1.56 15.45 -9.99
C ASP A 263 0.56 14.31 -9.73
N TYR A 264 0.09 14.24 -8.50
CA TYR A 264 -0.91 13.25 -8.07
C TYR A 264 -2.22 13.34 -8.87
N LYS A 265 -2.62 14.58 -9.23
CA LYS A 265 -3.87 14.78 -9.95
C LYS A 265 -3.78 14.19 -11.34
N TYR A 266 -2.76 14.59 -12.09
CA TYR A 266 -2.49 14.09 -13.44
C TYR A 266 -2.41 12.55 -13.45
N MET A 267 -1.59 11.95 -12.60
CA MET A 267 -1.39 10.51 -12.59
C MET A 267 -2.66 9.72 -12.28
N ILE A 268 -3.46 10.19 -11.32
CA ILE A 268 -4.71 9.53 -10.97
C ILE A 268 -5.77 9.71 -12.07
N GLU A 269 -5.84 10.87 -12.70
CA GLU A 269 -6.72 11.12 -13.85
C GLU A 269 -6.34 10.20 -15.02
N GLU A 270 -5.05 10.06 -15.34
CA GLU A 270 -4.54 9.17 -16.38
C GLU A 270 -4.84 7.69 -16.07
N VAL A 271 -4.67 7.25 -14.83
CA VAL A 271 -5.01 5.87 -14.43
C VAL A 271 -6.49 5.59 -14.68
N VAL A 272 -7.40 6.45 -14.22
CA VAL A 272 -8.84 6.24 -14.39
C VAL A 272 -9.23 6.33 -15.87
N ARG A 273 -8.63 7.26 -16.63
CA ARG A 273 -8.87 7.39 -18.07
C ARG A 273 -8.44 6.15 -18.83
N ASN A 274 -7.23 5.64 -18.60
CA ASN A 274 -6.74 4.44 -19.29
C ASN A 274 -7.62 3.21 -18.99
N ILE A 275 -8.08 3.02 -17.75
CA ILE A 275 -9.02 1.93 -17.45
C ILE A 275 -10.28 2.08 -18.30
N LYS A 276 -10.87 3.27 -18.32
CA LYS A 276 -12.09 3.53 -19.09
C LYS A 276 -11.92 3.30 -20.58
N GLU A 277 -10.84 3.84 -21.16
CA GLU A 277 -10.54 3.71 -22.59
C GLU A 277 -10.45 2.23 -23.00
N VAL A 278 -9.68 1.42 -22.24
CA VAL A 278 -9.57 -0.02 -22.52
C VAL A 278 -10.92 -0.72 -22.36
N CYS A 279 -11.72 -0.38 -21.34
CA CYS A 279 -13.05 -0.97 -21.18
C CYS A 279 -13.98 -0.64 -22.37
N GLN A 280 -13.92 0.58 -22.90
CA GLN A 280 -14.67 1.00 -24.08
C GLN A 280 -14.18 0.30 -25.34
N GLU A 281 -12.87 0.25 -25.57
CA GLU A 281 -12.25 -0.47 -26.71
C GLU A 281 -12.64 -1.95 -26.73
N GLU A 282 -12.69 -2.57 -25.56
CA GLU A 282 -12.96 -4.01 -25.43
C GLU A 282 -14.44 -4.37 -25.24
N GLY A 283 -15.31 -3.36 -25.12
CA GLY A 283 -16.76 -3.52 -24.95
C GLY A 283 -17.14 -4.21 -23.63
N ILE A 284 -16.46 -3.89 -22.55
CA ILE A 284 -16.69 -4.44 -21.20
C ILE A 284 -17.11 -3.36 -20.21
N GLU A 285 -17.70 -3.79 -19.09
CA GLU A 285 -18.02 -2.91 -17.97
C GLU A 285 -16.78 -2.41 -17.27
N GLU A 286 -16.82 -1.15 -16.84
CA GLU A 286 -15.76 -0.52 -16.05
C GLU A 286 -15.70 -1.13 -14.64
N PRO A 287 -14.52 -1.62 -14.17
CA PRO A 287 -14.39 -2.28 -12.87
C PRO A 287 -14.39 -1.29 -11.70
N ASN A 288 -14.67 -1.80 -10.51
CA ASN A 288 -14.30 -1.10 -9.28
C ASN A 288 -12.78 -1.01 -9.15
N ILE A 289 -12.30 0.11 -8.64
CA ILE A 289 -10.87 0.38 -8.46
C ILE A 289 -10.51 0.24 -6.99
N PHE A 290 -9.56 -0.66 -6.69
CA PHE A 290 -8.97 -0.81 -5.37
C PHE A 290 -7.54 -0.29 -5.38
N THR A 291 -7.11 0.31 -4.28
CA THR A 291 -5.71 0.65 -4.03
C THR A 291 -5.28 0.18 -2.64
N GLU A 292 -3.99 -0.11 -2.47
CA GLU A 292 -3.41 -0.65 -1.24
C GLU A 292 -2.31 0.30 -0.74
N PHE A 293 -2.71 1.51 -0.34
CA PHE A 293 -1.76 2.55 0.03
C PHE A 293 -1.27 2.42 1.47
N GLY A 294 -0.06 1.88 1.64
CA GLY A 294 0.62 1.78 2.92
C GLY A 294 1.61 2.92 3.12
N LYS A 295 2.73 2.90 2.40
CA LYS A 295 3.78 3.94 2.49
C LYS A 295 3.22 5.35 2.25
N TYR A 296 2.35 5.53 1.27
CA TYR A 296 1.67 6.81 1.02
C TYR A 296 0.88 7.28 2.24
N THR A 297 0.19 6.37 2.93
CA THR A 297 -0.63 6.70 4.11
C THR A 297 0.22 7.20 5.28
N VAL A 298 1.34 6.52 5.59
CA VAL A 298 2.08 6.75 6.83
C VAL A 298 3.44 7.39 6.66
N GLY A 299 4.02 7.36 5.47
CA GLY A 299 5.44 7.71 5.26
C GLY A 299 5.78 9.16 5.57
N GLU A 300 4.82 10.08 5.42
CA GLU A 300 5.00 11.50 5.74
C GLU A 300 4.50 11.89 7.14
N SER A 301 4.02 10.93 7.94
CA SER A 301 3.51 11.19 9.29
C SER A 301 4.56 10.98 10.39
N GLY A 302 5.67 10.32 10.07
CA GLY A 302 6.66 9.90 11.05
C GLY A 302 7.98 10.63 10.96
N ALA A 303 8.62 10.83 12.11
CA ALA A 303 10.00 11.29 12.22
C ALA A 303 10.72 10.51 13.31
N ILE A 304 12.04 10.42 13.18
CA ILE A 304 12.92 9.89 14.21
C ILE A 304 13.79 11.06 14.69
N ILE A 305 13.75 11.30 15.99
CA ILE A 305 14.51 12.35 16.67
C ILE A 305 15.68 11.69 17.37
N PHE A 306 16.88 12.17 17.10
CA PHE A 306 18.11 11.67 17.71
C PHE A 306 19.10 12.79 17.96
N LYS A 307 20.07 12.55 18.83
CA LYS A 307 21.11 13.50 19.20
C LYS A 307 22.42 13.10 18.54
N VAL A 308 23.15 14.10 18.06
CA VAL A 308 24.56 13.93 17.71
C VAL A 308 25.39 14.00 19.00
N LEU A 309 26.08 12.89 19.29
CA LEU A 309 26.92 12.76 20.48
C LEU A 309 28.31 13.35 20.23
N GLU A 310 28.87 13.12 19.05
CA GLU A 310 30.21 13.54 18.67
C GLU A 310 30.28 13.73 17.15
N ALA A 311 31.12 14.65 16.71
CA ALA A 311 31.55 14.81 15.34
C ALA A 311 33.03 14.43 15.23
N LYS A 312 33.38 13.50 14.33
CA LYS A 312 34.70 12.94 14.20
C LYS A 312 35.20 13.05 12.76
N GLN A 313 36.33 13.75 12.57
CA GLN A 313 37.00 13.78 11.27
C GLN A 313 37.85 12.53 11.11
N GLN A 314 37.52 11.67 10.17
CA GLN A 314 38.25 10.41 9.91
C GLN A 314 39.38 10.58 8.92
N ASN A 315 39.18 11.46 7.93
CA ASN A 315 40.15 11.85 6.92
C ASN A 315 39.72 13.20 6.33
N ASP A 316 40.47 13.72 5.36
CA ASP A 316 40.22 15.04 4.78
C ASP A 316 38.86 15.18 4.07
N ALA A 317 38.23 14.06 3.67
CA ALA A 317 36.97 14.04 2.93
C ALA A 317 35.76 13.64 3.77
N GLU A 318 35.95 13.01 4.95
CA GLU A 318 34.86 12.35 5.69
C GLU A 318 34.73 12.91 7.12
N LEU A 319 33.61 13.54 7.39
CA LEU A 319 33.17 13.93 8.73
C LEU A 319 32.04 12.97 9.18
N TRP A 320 32.28 12.28 10.27
CA TRP A 320 31.34 11.32 10.86
C TRP A 320 30.62 11.93 12.06
N TYR A 321 29.28 11.68 12.10
CA TYR A 321 28.46 12.04 13.25
C TYR A 321 28.08 10.76 14.01
N LEU A 322 28.53 10.64 15.25
CA LEU A 322 28.08 9.61 16.16
C LEU A 322 26.74 10.05 16.75
N ILE A 323 25.75 9.17 16.70
CA ILE A 323 24.39 9.46 17.15
C ILE A 323 23.94 8.48 18.23
N ASP A 324 23.00 8.90 19.07
CA ASP A 324 22.39 8.06 20.10
C ASP A 324 21.32 7.09 19.57
N ASN A 325 21.32 6.85 18.26
CA ASN A 325 20.38 5.97 17.57
C ASN A 325 21.12 5.02 16.63
N SER A 326 20.45 3.93 16.22
CA SER A 326 20.95 3.03 15.19
C SER A 326 20.11 3.16 13.92
N LEU A 327 20.71 3.66 12.84
CA LEU A 327 20.04 3.72 11.54
C LEU A 327 19.64 2.33 11.04
N MET A 328 20.42 1.29 11.38
CA MET A 328 20.11 -0.11 10.99
C MET A 328 18.82 -0.62 11.62
N ASN A 329 18.47 -0.16 12.82
CA ASN A 329 17.27 -0.60 13.53
C ASN A 329 16.06 0.30 13.28
N THR A 330 16.29 1.59 13.05
CA THR A 330 15.21 2.59 12.99
C THR A 330 14.79 2.96 11.57
N ILE A 331 15.73 2.95 10.63
CA ILE A 331 15.50 3.19 9.19
C ILE A 331 16.32 2.20 8.35
N PRO A 332 16.07 0.89 8.47
CA PRO A 332 16.83 -0.14 7.76
C PRO A 332 16.80 0.04 6.24
N ASP A 333 15.74 0.62 5.70
CA ASP A 333 15.58 0.87 4.27
C ASP A 333 16.65 1.82 3.70
N ALA A 334 17.28 2.64 4.56
CA ALA A 334 18.36 3.52 4.13
C ALA A 334 19.58 2.75 3.61
N TRP A 335 19.89 1.59 4.19
CA TRP A 335 21.04 0.78 3.80
C TRP A 335 20.67 -0.49 3.04
N SER A 336 19.48 -1.06 3.26
CA SER A 336 19.07 -2.31 2.60
C SER A 336 18.58 -2.10 1.16
N ILE A 337 17.90 -0.99 0.90
CA ILE A 337 17.34 -0.66 -0.42
C ILE A 337 17.66 0.77 -0.87
N PHE A 338 18.59 1.43 -0.19
CA PHE A 338 19.06 2.80 -0.49
C PHE A 338 17.94 3.84 -0.51
N GLU A 339 16.91 3.66 0.33
CA GLU A 339 15.82 4.64 0.48
C GLU A 339 16.37 5.94 1.04
N LYS A 340 15.93 7.05 0.47
CA LYS A 340 16.34 8.39 0.90
C LYS A 340 15.40 8.92 1.96
N PHE A 341 15.97 9.58 2.97
CA PHE A 341 15.24 10.27 4.03
C PHE A 341 15.66 11.73 4.10
N ILE A 342 14.72 12.61 4.44
CA ILE A 342 15.04 14.02 4.70
C ILE A 342 15.63 14.09 6.09
N LEU A 343 16.85 14.64 6.19
CA LEU A 343 17.54 14.91 7.46
C LEU A 343 17.52 16.42 7.70
N LEU A 344 17.01 16.84 8.87
CA LEU A 344 16.90 18.23 9.26
C LEU A 344 17.55 18.44 10.63
N PRO A 345 18.36 19.49 10.82
CA PRO A 345 18.82 19.89 12.15
C PRO A 345 17.62 20.42 12.95
N ILE A 346 17.55 20.08 14.24
CA ILE A 346 16.51 20.60 15.15
C ILE A 346 16.94 21.92 15.77
N ASN A 347 18.27 22.09 15.98
CA ASN A 347 18.87 23.27 16.51
C ASN A 347 20.06 23.71 15.64
N LYS A 348 20.70 24.84 15.99
CA LYS A 348 21.88 25.39 15.29
C LYS A 348 21.57 25.68 13.80
N TRP A 349 20.53 26.46 13.57
CA TRP A 349 20.12 26.92 12.23
C TRP A 349 20.95 28.09 11.70
N LYS A 350 21.81 28.66 12.54
CA LYS A 350 22.74 29.77 12.21
C LYS A 350 24.15 29.25 11.96
#